data_dddde2a5ee5dc5ca7ceb650c08f36457
#
_entry.id   dddde2a5ee5dc5ca7ceb650c08f36457
#
_cell.length_a   1.000
_cell.length_b   1.000
_cell.length_c   1.000
_cell.angle_alpha   90.00
_cell.angle_beta   90.00
_cell.angle_gamma   90.00
#
_symmetry.space_group_name_H-M   'P 1'
#
loop_
_entity.id
_entity.type
_entity.pdbx_description
1 polymer ?
#
loop_
_entity_poly.entity_id
_entity_poly.type
_entity_poly.pdbx_seq_one_letter_code
_entity_poly.pdbx_strand_id
1 'polypeptide(L)'
;MQMRIQSTAAWCESVAAQADAGRTGPDWVAQVCLLKNHATQTMQFCADQAVQILGGMGFMRGTVSERIYREVKVMMIGGGAEEIMKDLAARQLGI
;
A
#
# COMPACT_ATOMS: atom_id res chain seq x y z
N MET A 1 -5.11 -11.24 7.02
CA MET A 1 -4.83 -9.82 7.31
C MET A 1 -3.52 -9.63 8.07
N GLN A 2 -3.34 -10.21 9.25
CA GLN A 2 -2.19 -9.95 10.12
C GLN A 2 -0.81 -10.12 9.45
N MET A 3 -0.60 -11.19 8.69
CA MET A 3 0.65 -11.40 7.97
C MET A 3 0.99 -10.23 7.03
N ARG A 4 0.00 -9.76 6.28
CA ARG A 4 0.19 -8.63 5.35
C ARG A 4 0.43 -7.32 6.09
N ILE A 5 -0.29 -7.09 7.18
CA ILE A 5 -0.12 -5.87 7.99
C ILE A 5 1.29 -5.84 8.59
N GLN A 6 1.74 -6.93 9.20
CA GLN A 6 3.07 -6.99 9.82
C GLN A 6 4.20 -6.84 8.80
N SER A 7 4.11 -7.51 7.65
CA SER A 7 5.14 -7.38 6.61
C SER A 7 5.19 -5.97 6.03
N THR A 8 4.02 -5.35 5.82
CA THR A 8 3.94 -3.98 5.34
C THR A 8 4.52 -3.00 6.35
N ALA A 9 4.17 -3.13 7.63
CA ALA A 9 4.68 -2.27 8.70
C ALA A 9 6.20 -2.37 8.81
N ALA A 10 6.75 -3.58 8.83
CA ALA A 10 8.20 -3.80 8.89
C ALA A 10 8.93 -3.18 7.69
N TRP A 11 8.37 -3.29 6.50
CA TRP A 11 8.96 -2.67 5.32
C TRP A 11 8.86 -1.14 5.35
N CYS A 12 7.74 -0.58 5.81
CA CYS A 12 7.61 0.87 6.02
C CYS A 12 8.66 1.40 7.00
N GLU A 13 8.84 0.72 8.13
CA GLU A 13 9.85 1.10 9.13
C GLU A 13 11.27 1.04 8.56
N SER A 14 11.57 -0.01 7.80
CA SER A 14 12.87 -0.16 7.14
C SER A 14 13.15 0.97 6.15
N VAL A 15 12.18 1.31 5.31
CA VAL A 15 12.33 2.39 4.32
C VAL A 15 12.42 3.75 5.00
N ALA A 16 11.64 3.99 6.05
CA ALA A 16 11.72 5.22 6.84
C ALA A 16 13.11 5.39 7.48
N ALA A 17 13.66 4.34 8.09
CA ALA A 17 15.00 4.38 8.66
C ALA A 17 16.08 4.65 7.61
N GLN A 18 15.94 4.09 6.40
CA GLN A 18 16.85 4.36 5.28
C GLN A 18 16.76 5.82 4.82
N ALA A 19 15.54 6.39 4.78
CA ALA A 19 15.34 7.80 4.45
C ALA A 19 16.01 8.72 5.49
N ASP A 20 15.84 8.41 6.77
CA ASP A 20 16.47 9.16 7.87
C ASP A 20 17.99 9.08 7.82
N ALA A 21 18.55 7.96 7.36
CA ALA A 21 19.98 7.77 7.13
C ALA A 21 20.49 8.45 5.85
N GLY A 22 19.64 9.15 5.11
CA GLY A 22 19.99 9.88 3.89
C GLY A 22 20.19 8.98 2.66
N ARG A 23 19.63 7.77 2.66
CA ARG A 23 19.75 6.88 1.49
C ARG A 23 19.07 7.48 0.28
N THR A 24 19.77 7.42 -0.85
CA THR A 24 19.30 7.89 -2.16
C THR A 24 19.73 6.90 -3.24
N GLY A 25 19.28 7.15 -4.46
CA GLY A 25 19.70 6.36 -5.63
C GLY A 25 18.56 5.53 -6.21
N PRO A 26 18.81 4.91 -7.39
CA PRO A 26 17.78 4.20 -8.14
C PRO A 26 17.14 3.05 -7.36
N ASP A 27 17.94 2.25 -6.67
CA ASP A 27 17.45 1.10 -5.91
C ASP A 27 16.50 1.54 -4.77
N TRP A 28 16.81 2.65 -4.12
CA TRP A 28 15.96 3.19 -3.07
C TRP A 28 14.65 3.74 -3.62
N VAL A 29 14.70 4.46 -4.75
CA VAL A 29 13.49 4.95 -5.44
C VAL A 29 12.61 3.77 -5.84
N ALA A 30 13.19 2.73 -6.43
CA ALA A 30 12.44 1.51 -6.78
C ALA A 30 11.78 0.88 -5.55
N GLN A 31 12.51 0.78 -4.44
CA GLN A 31 11.97 0.23 -3.19
C GLN A 31 10.79 1.03 -2.66
N VAL A 32 10.84 2.35 -2.70
CA VAL A 32 9.73 3.23 -2.29
C VAL A 32 8.50 3.02 -3.19
N CYS A 33 8.70 2.93 -4.50
CA CYS A 33 7.61 2.67 -5.45
C CYS A 33 6.92 1.33 -5.19
N LEU A 34 7.71 0.28 -4.98
CA LEU A 34 7.19 -1.07 -4.71
C LEU A 34 6.50 -1.14 -3.34
N LEU A 35 7.06 -0.46 -2.34
CA LEU A 35 6.43 -0.36 -1.03
C LEU A 35 5.07 0.35 -1.10
N LYS A 36 4.97 1.44 -1.84
CA LYS A 36 3.69 2.15 -2.04
C LYS A 36 2.62 1.19 -2.59
N ASN A 37 2.95 0.42 -3.60
CA ASN A 37 2.02 -0.55 -4.17
C ASN A 37 1.68 -1.66 -3.18
N HIS A 38 2.66 -2.22 -2.50
CA HIS A 38 2.45 -3.26 -1.49
C HIS A 38 1.54 -2.77 -0.36
N ALA A 39 1.78 -1.56 0.15
CA ALA A 39 0.99 -0.99 1.23
C ALA A 39 -0.48 -0.76 0.82
N THR A 40 -0.71 -0.18 -0.35
CA THR A 40 -2.06 0.08 -0.83
C THR A 40 -2.82 -1.20 -1.19
N GLN A 41 -2.15 -2.20 -1.75
CA GLN A 41 -2.74 -3.53 -1.97
C GLN A 41 -3.08 -4.24 -0.66
N THR A 42 -2.23 -4.13 0.35
CA THR A 42 -2.51 -4.65 1.70
C THR A 42 -3.74 -3.98 2.29
N MET A 43 -3.82 -2.67 2.17
CA MET A 43 -4.96 -1.87 2.64
C MET A 43 -6.26 -2.29 1.95
N GLN A 44 -6.24 -2.47 0.62
CA GLN A 44 -7.38 -2.95 -0.16
C GLN A 44 -7.83 -4.34 0.31
N PHE A 45 -6.88 -5.27 0.43
CA PHE A 45 -7.17 -6.61 0.90
C PHE A 45 -7.80 -6.62 2.29
N CYS A 46 -7.25 -5.86 3.24
CA CYS A 46 -7.77 -5.79 4.59
C CYS A 46 -9.17 -5.16 4.63
N ALA A 47 -9.41 -4.10 3.87
CA ALA A 47 -10.72 -3.46 3.78
C ALA A 47 -11.77 -4.42 3.19
N ASP A 48 -11.42 -5.12 2.11
CA ASP A 48 -12.29 -6.11 1.49
C ASP A 48 -12.67 -7.23 2.48
N GLN A 49 -11.67 -7.79 3.15
CA GLN A 49 -11.91 -8.86 4.14
C GLN A 49 -12.73 -8.38 5.34
N ALA A 50 -12.52 -7.14 5.79
CA ALA A 50 -13.29 -6.57 6.89
C ALA A 50 -14.77 -6.40 6.51
N VAL A 51 -15.06 -5.89 5.32
CA VAL A 51 -16.43 -5.79 4.81
C VAL A 51 -17.05 -7.18 4.69
N GLN A 52 -16.31 -8.16 4.17
CA GLN A 52 -16.79 -9.54 4.03
C GLN A 52 -17.14 -10.17 5.39
N ILE A 53 -16.28 -10.00 6.39
CA ILE A 53 -16.49 -10.54 7.74
C ILE A 53 -17.74 -9.92 8.40
N LEU A 54 -17.94 -8.61 8.23
CA LEU A 54 -19.09 -7.90 8.79
C LEU A 54 -20.39 -8.17 8.03
N GLY A 55 -20.29 -8.72 6.82
CA GLY A 55 -21.46 -9.02 5.99
C GLY A 55 -22.26 -7.77 5.63
N GLY A 56 -23.58 -7.86 5.66
CA GLY A 56 -24.47 -6.74 5.33
C GLY A 56 -24.19 -5.45 6.12
N MET A 57 -23.81 -5.58 7.37
CA MET A 57 -23.42 -4.43 8.20
C MET A 57 -22.15 -3.74 7.67
N GLY A 58 -21.21 -4.50 7.14
CA GLY A 58 -19.99 -3.97 6.53
C GLY A 58 -20.23 -3.24 5.21
N PHE A 59 -21.30 -3.61 4.51
CA PHE A 59 -21.70 -2.97 3.24
C PHE A 59 -22.43 -1.65 3.47
N MET A 60 -23.19 -1.52 4.55
CA MET A 60 -23.97 -0.32 4.85
C MET A 60 -23.06 0.84 5.23
N ARG A 61 -23.43 2.05 4.80
CA ARG A 61 -22.72 3.27 5.21
C ARG A 61 -22.78 3.47 6.72
N GLY A 62 -21.67 3.94 7.30
CA GLY A 62 -21.54 4.25 8.71
C GLY A 62 -20.52 3.40 9.45
N THR A 63 -20.04 2.29 8.85
CA THR A 63 -18.92 1.52 9.41
C THR A 63 -17.59 2.04 8.91
N VAL A 64 -16.55 1.89 9.73
CA VAL A 64 -15.17 2.27 9.36
C VAL A 64 -14.68 1.45 8.16
N SER A 65 -14.97 0.16 8.13
CA SER A 65 -14.56 -0.75 7.06
C SER A 65 -15.19 -0.38 5.71
N GLU A 66 -16.46 -0.01 5.69
CA GLU A 66 -17.15 0.46 4.47
C GLU A 66 -16.49 1.73 3.92
N ARG A 67 -16.21 2.69 4.80
CA ARG A 67 -15.54 3.93 4.41
C ARG A 67 -14.15 3.67 3.85
N ILE A 68 -13.34 2.89 4.54
CA ILE A 68 -11.97 2.56 4.10
C ILE A 68 -12.00 1.80 2.77
N TYR A 69 -12.96 0.88 2.60
CA TYR A 69 -13.13 0.15 1.33
C TYR A 69 -13.34 1.08 0.14
N ARG A 70 -14.12 2.14 0.31
CA ARG A 70 -14.31 3.17 -0.74
C ARG A 70 -13.08 4.03 -0.94
N GLU A 71 -12.44 4.45 0.15
CA GLU A 71 -11.33 5.40 0.13
C GLU A 71 -10.02 4.79 -0.36
N VAL A 72 -9.80 3.49 -0.14
CA VAL A 72 -8.54 2.83 -0.49
C VAL A 72 -8.20 2.97 -1.97
N LYS A 73 -9.20 3.01 -2.84
CA LYS A 73 -8.96 3.11 -4.28
C LYS A 73 -8.30 4.45 -4.66
N VAL A 74 -8.64 5.52 -3.97
CA VAL A 74 -7.98 6.83 -4.13
C VAL A 74 -6.50 6.72 -3.75
N MET A 75 -6.17 6.01 -2.68
CA MET A 75 -4.79 5.78 -2.25
C MET A 75 -4.00 4.93 -3.24
N MET A 76 -4.65 4.00 -3.93
CA MET A 76 -4.01 3.16 -4.97
C MET A 76 -3.69 3.95 -6.24
N ILE A 77 -4.49 4.96 -6.56
CA ILE A 77 -4.36 5.77 -7.76
C ILE A 77 -3.55 7.05 -7.49
N GLY A 78 -3.81 7.70 -6.35
CA GLY A 78 -3.16 8.95 -5.95
C GLY A 78 -1.66 8.78 -5.72
N GLY A 79 -0.89 9.79 -6.10
CA GLY A 79 0.57 9.77 -5.97
C GLY A 79 1.28 8.84 -6.96
N GLY A 80 0.56 8.29 -7.91
CA GLY A 80 1.03 7.34 -8.92
C GLY A 80 0.27 6.02 -8.82
N ALA A 81 -0.46 5.68 -9.90
CA ALA A 81 -1.16 4.41 -10.00
C ALA A 81 -0.18 3.24 -9.92
N GLU A 82 -0.69 2.05 -9.60
CA GLU A 82 0.12 0.85 -9.42
C GLU A 82 1.03 0.56 -10.62
N GLU A 83 0.50 0.70 -11.82
CA GLU A 83 1.23 0.48 -13.08
C GLU A 83 2.35 1.49 -13.27
N ILE A 84 2.10 2.76 -12.96
CA ILE A 84 3.09 3.84 -13.02
C ILE A 84 4.24 3.57 -12.03
N MET A 85 3.90 3.14 -10.81
CA MET A 85 4.90 2.80 -9.79
C MET A 85 5.74 1.59 -10.22
N LYS A 86 5.14 0.58 -10.83
CA LYS A 86 5.85 -0.59 -11.38
C LYS A 86 6.81 -0.19 -12.51
N ASP A 87 6.34 0.62 -13.45
CA ASP A 87 7.15 1.09 -14.56
C ASP A 87 8.34 1.92 -14.07
N LEU A 88 8.10 2.83 -13.13
CA LEU A 88 9.18 3.61 -12.53
C LEU A 88 10.19 2.72 -11.80
N ALA A 89 9.71 1.78 -10.99
CA ALA A 89 10.60 0.85 -10.28
C ALA A 89 11.46 0.03 -11.26
N ALA A 90 10.84 -0.51 -12.32
CA ALA A 90 11.54 -1.28 -13.34
C ALA A 90 12.66 -0.46 -14.02
N ARG A 91 12.35 0.78 -14.39
CA ARG A 91 13.35 1.69 -14.97
C ARG A 91 14.52 1.96 -14.02
N GLN A 92 14.21 2.20 -12.74
CA GLN A 92 15.23 2.47 -11.73
C GLN A 92 16.13 1.24 -11.49
N LEU A 93 15.58 0.03 -11.60
CA LEU A 93 16.31 -1.23 -11.46
C LEU A 93 17.00 -1.67 -12.75
N GLY A 94 16.76 -1.00 -13.88
CA GLY A 94 17.35 -1.35 -15.17
C GLY A 94 16.74 -2.58 -15.83
N ILE A 95 15.49 -2.87 -15.52
CA ILE A 95 14.77 -4.02 -16.08
C ILE A 95 13.55 -3.62 -16.89
#